data_e7b7b20dc2e38a308a8db687bc5b64bc
#
_entry.id   e7b7b20dc2e38a308a8db687bc5b64bc
#
_cell.length_a   1.000
_cell.length_b   1.000
_cell.length_c   1.000
_cell.angle_alpha   90.00
_cell.angle_beta   90.00
_cell.angle_gamma   90.00
#
_symmetry.space_group_name_H-M   'P 1'
#
loop_
_entity.id
_entity.type
_entity.pdbx_description
1 polymer ?
#
loop_
_entity_poly.entity_id
_entity_poly.type
_entity_poly.pdbx_seq_one_letter_code
_entity_poly.pdbx_strand_id
1 'polypeptide(L)'
;VDHAHVVERVQAALEASPWDHVSAAAPRPRRSTNATPIADHEKDITRRRDVTQAHVLIGCEGLSATDPLGPTMSVLLSILGGSMSSRLFQEVREKRGLAYTTYAFDVAYSDTGTFGMYAGCSPDKVDEVEAIMRAQLEDLAADGPTEEEMTRVRGQVRGGVVLGLEDNWSRMMRLGRSEIIGR
;
A
#
# COMPACT_ATOMS: atom_id res chain seq x y z
N VAL A 1 -20.81 24.42 -9.93
CA VAL A 1 -21.65 23.34 -10.51
C VAL A 1 -22.70 22.98 -9.49
N ASP A 2 -23.97 22.99 -9.86
CA ASP A 2 -25.07 22.63 -8.98
C ASP A 2 -25.08 21.10 -8.78
N HIS A 3 -25.04 20.66 -7.53
CA HIS A 3 -25.04 19.22 -7.17
C HIS A 3 -26.32 18.52 -7.66
N ALA A 4 -27.49 19.14 -7.48
CA ALA A 4 -28.76 18.57 -7.90
C ALA A 4 -28.81 18.32 -9.41
N HIS A 5 -28.34 19.28 -10.20
CA HIS A 5 -28.25 19.14 -11.66
C HIS A 5 -27.28 18.01 -12.09
N VAL A 6 -26.16 17.80 -11.40
CA VAL A 6 -25.26 16.68 -11.69
C VAL A 6 -25.91 15.35 -11.38
N VAL A 7 -26.58 15.22 -10.22
CA VAL A 7 -27.31 14.00 -9.83
C VAL A 7 -28.39 13.66 -10.86
N GLU A 8 -29.22 14.65 -11.26
CA GLU A 8 -30.26 14.47 -12.28
C GLU A 8 -29.68 13.96 -13.61
N ARG A 9 -28.58 14.56 -14.06
CA ARG A 9 -27.92 14.13 -15.32
C ARG A 9 -27.34 12.72 -15.23
N VAL A 10 -26.77 12.35 -14.10
CA VAL A 10 -26.24 10.99 -13.87
C VAL A 10 -27.39 9.98 -13.84
N GLN A 11 -28.48 10.28 -13.15
CA GLN A 11 -29.68 9.43 -13.12
C GLN A 11 -30.26 9.24 -14.52
N ALA A 12 -30.48 10.32 -15.27
CA ALA A 12 -30.98 10.24 -16.62
C ALA A 12 -30.05 9.44 -17.55
N ALA A 13 -28.73 9.56 -17.40
CA ALA A 13 -27.77 8.78 -18.18
C ALA A 13 -27.79 7.29 -17.82
N LEU A 14 -27.99 6.95 -16.54
CA LEU A 14 -28.14 5.56 -16.09
C LEU A 14 -29.43 4.94 -16.61
N GLU A 15 -30.57 5.64 -16.49
CA GLU A 15 -31.86 5.21 -17.00
C GLU A 15 -31.88 5.00 -18.53
N ALA A 16 -31.15 5.83 -19.28
CA ALA A 16 -31.00 5.70 -20.72
C ALA A 16 -29.97 4.62 -21.14
N SER A 17 -29.24 4.05 -20.19
CA SER A 17 -28.18 3.08 -20.47
C SER A 17 -28.69 1.65 -20.45
N PRO A 18 -28.03 0.71 -21.16
CA PRO A 18 -28.36 -0.72 -21.06
C PRO A 18 -28.18 -1.29 -19.65
N TRP A 19 -27.57 -0.56 -18.73
CA TRP A 19 -27.31 -1.00 -17.35
C TRP A 19 -28.58 -1.08 -16.50
N ASP A 20 -29.59 -0.27 -16.83
CA ASP A 20 -30.89 -0.31 -16.13
C ASP A 20 -31.62 -1.68 -16.31
N HIS A 21 -31.29 -2.39 -17.37
CA HIS A 21 -31.85 -3.71 -17.69
C HIS A 21 -30.99 -4.89 -17.23
N VAL A 22 -29.83 -4.61 -16.66
CA VAL A 22 -28.98 -5.65 -16.07
C VAL A 22 -29.52 -5.91 -14.68
N SER A 23 -30.29 -6.99 -14.53
CA SER A 23 -30.61 -7.55 -13.22
C SER A 23 -29.32 -7.58 -12.40
N ALA A 24 -29.35 -6.99 -11.20
CA ALA A 24 -28.20 -7.00 -10.30
C ALA A 24 -27.72 -8.45 -10.16
N ALA A 25 -26.69 -8.80 -10.90
CA ALA A 25 -26.08 -10.11 -10.77
C ALA A 25 -25.64 -10.22 -9.31
N ALA A 26 -26.03 -11.33 -8.68
CA ALA A 26 -25.54 -11.61 -7.33
C ALA A 26 -24.02 -11.40 -7.31
N PRO A 27 -23.46 -10.71 -6.33
CA PRO A 27 -22.03 -10.54 -6.21
C PRO A 27 -21.36 -11.89 -6.40
N ARG A 28 -20.35 -11.99 -7.26
CA ARG A 28 -19.60 -13.24 -7.38
C ARG A 28 -19.16 -13.66 -5.98
N PRO A 29 -19.38 -14.94 -5.61
CA PRO A 29 -18.88 -15.42 -4.33
C PRO A 29 -17.39 -15.09 -4.26
N ARG A 30 -16.96 -14.51 -3.14
CA ARG A 30 -15.53 -14.31 -2.87
C ARG A 30 -14.83 -15.63 -3.12
N ARG A 31 -13.64 -15.59 -3.71
CA ARG A 31 -12.83 -16.79 -3.88
C ARG A 31 -12.80 -17.55 -2.57
N SER A 32 -13.00 -18.87 -2.64
CA SER A 32 -12.92 -19.68 -1.43
C SER A 32 -11.55 -19.49 -0.80
N THR A 33 -11.51 -19.42 0.52
CA THR A 33 -10.26 -19.36 1.31
C THR A 33 -9.36 -20.60 1.12
N ASN A 34 -9.80 -21.57 0.35
CA ASN A 34 -8.99 -22.70 -0.09
C ASN A 34 -8.09 -22.28 -1.26
N ALA A 35 -7.24 -21.31 -1.04
CA ALA A 35 -6.12 -21.06 -1.95
C ALA A 35 -5.29 -22.36 -1.99
N THR A 36 -5.16 -22.95 -3.17
CA THR A 36 -4.19 -24.03 -3.37
C THR A 36 -2.82 -23.45 -3.00
N PRO A 37 -2.10 -24.01 -2.02
CA PRO A 37 -0.77 -23.54 -1.70
C PRO A 37 0.07 -23.53 -2.97
N ILE A 38 0.82 -22.46 -3.21
CA ILE A 38 1.81 -22.42 -4.29
C ILE A 38 2.74 -23.60 -4.04
N ALA A 39 2.82 -24.49 -4.99
CA ALA A 39 3.63 -25.68 -4.86
C ALA A 39 5.09 -25.31 -4.59
N ASP A 40 5.69 -25.97 -3.62
CA ASP A 40 7.00 -25.67 -3.04
C ASP A 40 8.20 -25.75 -4.04
N HIS A 41 7.94 -26.16 -5.28
CA HIS A 41 8.98 -26.49 -6.26
C HIS A 41 9.49 -25.31 -7.10
N GLU A 42 8.94 -24.11 -6.94
CA GLU A 42 9.38 -22.92 -7.70
C GLU A 42 9.80 -21.77 -6.76
N LYS A 43 10.50 -22.09 -5.66
CA LYS A 43 10.93 -21.07 -4.69
C LYS A 43 12.02 -20.15 -5.24
N ASP A 44 12.85 -20.65 -6.17
CA ASP A 44 13.97 -19.89 -6.70
C ASP A 44 13.95 -19.87 -8.23
N ILE A 45 13.55 -18.72 -8.79
CA ILE A 45 13.63 -18.47 -10.22
C ILE A 45 14.72 -17.46 -10.48
N THR A 46 15.82 -17.89 -11.11
CA THR A 46 16.91 -16.99 -11.51
C THR A 46 16.85 -16.70 -13.01
N ARG A 47 16.73 -15.41 -13.37
CA ARG A 47 16.89 -14.89 -14.73
C ARG A 47 18.01 -13.88 -14.76
N ARG A 48 19.10 -14.19 -15.46
CA ARG A 48 20.23 -13.27 -15.62
C ARG A 48 19.95 -12.24 -16.70
N ARG A 49 20.17 -10.96 -16.36
CA ARG A 49 20.14 -9.82 -17.27
C ARG A 49 21.29 -8.88 -16.93
N ASP A 50 21.84 -8.24 -17.94
CA ASP A 50 22.82 -7.15 -17.74
C ASP A 50 22.03 -5.86 -17.45
N VAL A 51 22.13 -5.36 -16.22
CA VAL A 51 21.40 -4.20 -15.75
C VAL A 51 22.30 -3.28 -14.96
N THR A 52 22.09 -1.98 -15.09
CA THR A 52 22.85 -0.96 -14.37
C THR A 52 22.33 -0.73 -12.95
N GLN A 53 21.11 -1.13 -12.67
CA GLN A 53 20.46 -0.98 -11.37
C GLN A 53 19.78 -2.28 -10.94
N ALA A 54 20.00 -2.67 -9.70
CA ALA A 54 19.30 -3.77 -9.06
C ALA A 54 18.08 -3.26 -8.31
N HIS A 55 17.02 -4.08 -8.31
CA HIS A 55 15.78 -3.83 -7.59
C HIS A 55 15.63 -4.90 -6.51
N VAL A 56 15.74 -4.48 -5.24
CA VAL A 56 15.52 -5.34 -4.08
C VAL A 56 14.08 -5.18 -3.63
N LEU A 57 13.37 -6.28 -3.54
CA LEU A 57 11.99 -6.33 -3.06
C LEU A 57 11.86 -7.46 -2.04
N ILE A 58 11.45 -7.09 -0.82
CA ILE A 58 11.17 -8.02 0.27
C ILE A 58 9.70 -7.91 0.60
N GLY A 59 8.97 -9.00 0.59
CA GLY A 59 7.54 -8.98 0.83
C GLY A 59 7.02 -10.20 1.56
N CYS A 60 5.85 -10.06 2.12
CA CYS A 60 5.09 -11.13 2.75
C CYS A 60 3.59 -10.92 2.57
N GLU A 61 2.78 -11.85 3.04
CA GLU A 61 1.35 -11.67 3.13
C GLU A 61 1.01 -10.44 3.97
N GLY A 62 0.11 -9.62 3.46
CA GLY A 62 -0.38 -8.39 4.10
C GLY A 62 -1.86 -8.50 4.49
N LEU A 63 -2.45 -7.36 4.83
CA LEU A 63 -3.83 -7.27 5.28
C LEU A 63 -4.81 -7.17 4.10
N SER A 64 -6.01 -7.76 4.25
CA SER A 64 -7.10 -7.52 3.31
C SER A 64 -7.64 -6.09 3.42
N ALA A 65 -8.36 -5.62 2.40
CA ALA A 65 -8.93 -4.27 2.36
C ALA A 65 -9.96 -4.00 3.48
N THR A 66 -10.55 -5.05 4.04
CA THR A 66 -11.54 -4.96 5.13
C THR A 66 -10.97 -5.25 6.51
N ASP A 67 -9.66 -5.54 6.60
CA ASP A 67 -9.02 -5.86 7.87
C ASP A 67 -9.06 -4.66 8.84
N PRO A 68 -9.48 -4.84 10.11
CA PRO A 68 -9.54 -3.76 11.08
C PRO A 68 -8.18 -3.16 11.42
N LEU A 69 -7.08 -3.86 11.17
CA LEU A 69 -5.71 -3.36 11.35
C LEU A 69 -5.20 -2.49 10.20
N GLY A 70 -6.01 -2.24 9.15
CA GLY A 70 -5.62 -1.37 8.03
C GLY A 70 -5.06 -0.01 8.45
N PRO A 71 -5.68 0.73 9.41
CA PRO A 71 -5.08 1.97 9.93
C PRO A 71 -3.72 1.77 10.61
N THR A 72 -3.53 0.67 11.32
CA THR A 72 -2.26 0.31 11.95
C THR A 72 -1.19 0.02 10.88
N MET A 73 -1.54 -0.67 9.80
CA MET A 73 -0.66 -0.88 8.65
C MET A 73 -0.21 0.46 8.04
N SER A 74 -1.11 1.42 7.90
CA SER A 74 -0.76 2.76 7.39
C SER A 74 0.25 3.49 8.28
N VAL A 75 0.15 3.33 9.61
CA VAL A 75 1.14 3.86 10.55
C VAL A 75 2.47 3.16 10.40
N LEU A 76 2.48 1.83 10.34
CA LEU A 76 3.67 1.01 10.11
C LEU A 76 4.42 1.45 8.84
N LEU A 77 3.70 1.56 7.73
CA LEU A 77 4.26 1.99 6.45
C LEU A 77 4.87 3.39 6.55
N SER A 78 4.21 4.33 7.22
CA SER A 78 4.69 5.70 7.39
C SER A 78 6.01 5.75 8.18
N ILE A 79 6.16 4.91 9.21
CA ILE A 79 7.37 4.80 10.01
C ILE A 79 8.49 4.13 9.21
N LEU A 80 8.17 3.02 8.55
CA LEU A 80 9.16 2.18 7.90
C LEU A 80 9.69 2.80 6.59
N GLY A 81 8.80 3.29 5.71
CA GLY A 81 9.21 3.72 4.37
C GLY A 81 8.35 4.79 3.71
N GLY A 82 7.43 5.44 4.43
CA GLY A 82 6.44 6.34 3.85
C GLY A 82 6.87 7.81 3.72
N SER A 83 8.06 8.19 4.17
CA SER A 83 8.52 9.59 4.13
C SER A 83 10.04 9.70 4.17
N MET A 84 10.55 10.92 3.96
CA MET A 84 12.00 11.20 4.10
C MET A 84 12.53 10.99 5.52
N SER A 85 11.66 11.01 6.54
CA SER A 85 12.03 10.72 7.93
C SER A 85 11.79 9.26 8.33
N SER A 86 11.40 8.40 7.40
CA SER A 86 11.18 6.98 7.67
C SER A 86 12.49 6.22 7.83
N ARG A 87 12.44 5.08 8.51
CA ARG A 87 13.63 4.27 8.82
C ARG A 87 14.41 3.86 7.57
N LEU A 88 13.74 3.32 6.56
CA LEU A 88 14.40 2.92 5.31
C LEU A 88 15.05 4.09 4.59
N PHE A 89 14.34 5.23 4.51
CA PHE A 89 14.90 6.40 3.85
C PHE A 89 16.16 6.90 4.58
N GLN A 90 16.10 6.98 5.90
CA GLN A 90 17.24 7.44 6.71
C GLN A 90 18.41 6.45 6.65
N GLU A 91 18.15 5.14 6.81
CA GLU A 91 19.22 4.16 6.92
C GLU A 91 19.85 3.77 5.58
N VAL A 92 19.04 3.66 4.52
CA VAL A 92 19.52 3.20 3.22
C VAL A 92 20.00 4.39 2.35
N ARG A 93 19.25 5.49 2.36
CA ARG A 93 19.53 6.62 1.47
C ARG A 93 20.36 7.70 2.12
N GLU A 94 19.88 8.30 3.25
CA GLU A 94 20.54 9.49 3.81
C GLU A 94 21.88 9.17 4.48
N LYS A 95 21.93 8.16 5.33
CA LYS A 95 23.15 7.84 6.09
C LYS A 95 24.19 7.09 5.26
N ARG A 96 23.79 6.26 4.33
CA ARG A 96 24.70 5.35 3.60
C ARG A 96 24.76 5.60 2.10
N GLY A 97 23.80 6.32 1.51
CA GLY A 97 23.78 6.62 0.09
C GLY A 97 23.67 5.38 -0.81
N LEU A 98 23.10 4.27 -0.31
CA LEU A 98 23.08 2.99 -1.00
C LEU A 98 22.00 2.89 -2.07
N ALA A 99 20.89 3.61 -1.89
CA ALA A 99 19.78 3.61 -2.84
C ALA A 99 19.21 5.02 -3.03
N TYR A 100 18.83 5.35 -4.26
CA TYR A 100 18.14 6.60 -4.56
C TYR A 100 16.66 6.53 -4.17
N THR A 101 16.05 5.38 -4.39
CA THR A 101 14.62 5.15 -4.09
C THR A 101 14.48 3.99 -3.12
N THR A 102 13.81 4.23 -2.01
CA THR A 102 13.43 3.20 -1.03
C THR A 102 12.09 3.56 -0.40
N TYR A 103 11.24 2.58 -0.19
CA TYR A 103 9.92 2.76 0.42
C TYR A 103 9.35 1.43 0.93
N ALA A 104 8.35 1.53 1.80
CA ALA A 104 7.48 0.42 2.17
C ALA A 104 6.09 0.63 1.56
N PHE A 105 5.39 -0.45 1.24
CA PHE A 105 4.07 -0.42 0.61
C PHE A 105 3.19 -1.56 1.08
N ASP A 106 1.88 -1.37 0.96
CA ASP A 106 0.88 -2.43 1.03
C ASP A 106 -0.01 -2.41 -0.20
N VAL A 107 -0.50 -3.59 -0.58
CA VAL A 107 -1.53 -3.77 -1.59
C VAL A 107 -2.61 -4.64 -0.99
N ALA A 108 -3.77 -4.05 -0.72
CA ALA A 108 -4.88 -4.74 -0.09
C ALA A 108 -5.96 -5.09 -1.11
N TYR A 109 -6.30 -6.38 -1.19
CA TYR A 109 -7.40 -6.93 -1.98
C TYR A 109 -8.59 -7.28 -1.07
N SER A 110 -9.69 -7.75 -1.64
CA SER A 110 -10.90 -8.08 -0.87
C SER A 110 -10.71 -9.23 0.12
N ASP A 111 -9.82 -10.16 -0.18
CA ASP A 111 -9.61 -11.43 0.52
C ASP A 111 -8.16 -11.68 0.98
N THR A 112 -7.22 -10.86 0.54
CA THR A 112 -5.80 -10.98 0.87
C THR A 112 -5.09 -9.64 0.76
N GLY A 113 -3.81 -9.60 1.01
CA GLY A 113 -2.96 -8.43 0.78
C GLY A 113 -1.49 -8.82 0.64
N THR A 114 -0.69 -7.83 0.31
CA THR A 114 0.77 -7.95 0.27
C THR A 114 1.37 -6.76 0.98
N PHE A 115 2.26 -7.01 1.92
CA PHE A 115 3.15 -6.01 2.49
C PHE A 115 4.52 -6.15 1.85
N GLY A 116 5.21 -5.04 1.58
CA GLY A 116 6.53 -5.11 1.01
C GLY A 116 7.38 -3.88 1.26
N MET A 117 8.67 -4.07 1.09
CA MET A 117 9.71 -3.05 1.09
C MET A 117 10.46 -3.10 -0.22
N TYR A 118 10.83 -1.95 -0.74
CA TYR A 118 11.54 -1.80 -2.01
C TYR A 118 12.76 -0.90 -1.85
N ALA A 119 13.85 -1.24 -2.54
CA ALA A 119 14.98 -0.36 -2.76
C ALA A 119 15.60 -0.57 -4.14
N GLY A 120 15.93 0.53 -4.83
CA GLY A 120 16.70 0.53 -6.08
C GLY A 120 18.14 0.93 -5.82
N CYS A 121 19.10 0.01 -6.00
CA CYS A 121 20.51 0.20 -5.66
C CYS A 121 21.45 -0.26 -6.77
N SER A 122 22.75 -0.02 -6.59
CA SER A 122 23.79 -0.61 -7.43
C SER A 122 23.88 -2.13 -7.22
N PRO A 123 24.13 -2.94 -8.25
CA PRO A 123 24.18 -4.40 -8.14
C PRO A 123 25.16 -4.94 -7.09
N ASP A 124 26.24 -4.24 -6.84
CA ASP A 124 27.26 -4.59 -5.83
C ASP A 124 26.82 -4.27 -4.39
N LYS A 125 25.66 -3.61 -4.21
CA LYS A 125 25.11 -3.18 -2.93
C LYS A 125 23.86 -3.96 -2.49
N VAL A 126 23.43 -4.94 -3.27
CA VAL A 126 22.19 -5.69 -3.02
C VAL A 126 22.20 -6.33 -1.64
N ASP A 127 23.22 -7.08 -1.29
CA ASP A 127 23.30 -7.81 -0.02
C ASP A 127 23.30 -6.86 1.19
N GLU A 128 24.03 -5.73 1.08
CA GLU A 128 24.08 -4.71 2.13
C GLU A 128 22.71 -4.04 2.32
N VAL A 129 22.03 -3.69 1.22
CA VAL A 129 20.69 -3.07 1.25
C VAL A 129 19.66 -4.04 1.82
N GLU A 130 19.67 -5.30 1.38
CA GLU A 130 18.75 -6.31 1.90
C GLU A 130 18.92 -6.51 3.41
N ALA A 131 20.16 -6.63 3.88
CA ALA A 131 20.44 -6.79 5.31
C ALA A 131 19.92 -5.61 6.14
N ILE A 132 20.12 -4.37 5.65
CA ILE A 132 19.59 -3.16 6.33
C ILE A 132 18.06 -3.16 6.34
N MET A 133 17.41 -3.47 5.22
CA MET A 133 15.95 -3.50 5.14
C MET A 133 15.35 -4.50 6.12
N ARG A 134 15.94 -5.70 6.24
CA ARG A 134 15.52 -6.73 7.21
C ARG A 134 15.73 -6.26 8.64
N ALA A 135 16.90 -5.71 8.96
CA ALA A 135 17.22 -5.21 10.30
C ALA A 135 16.21 -4.12 10.74
N GLN A 136 15.84 -3.19 9.85
CA GLN A 136 14.87 -2.14 10.19
C GLN A 136 13.46 -2.70 10.49
N LEU A 137 13.06 -3.77 9.83
CA LEU A 137 11.80 -4.44 10.10
C LEU A 137 11.87 -5.24 11.43
N GLU A 138 12.98 -5.94 11.65
CA GLU A 138 13.22 -6.71 12.86
C GLU A 138 13.29 -5.82 14.11
N ASP A 139 14.02 -4.71 14.04
CA ASP A 139 14.09 -3.70 15.11
C ASP A 139 12.70 -3.13 15.43
N LEU A 140 11.92 -2.83 14.39
CA LEU A 140 10.56 -2.31 14.59
C LEU A 140 9.62 -3.37 15.19
N ALA A 141 9.82 -4.64 14.85
CA ALA A 141 9.03 -5.74 15.41
C ALA A 141 9.42 -6.04 16.87
N ALA A 142 10.69 -5.91 17.21
CA ALA A 142 11.21 -6.22 18.55
C ALA A 142 10.92 -5.11 19.58
N ASP A 143 11.22 -3.86 19.20
CA ASP A 143 11.20 -2.70 20.09
C ASP A 143 9.98 -1.79 19.90
N GLY A 144 9.26 -1.97 18.80
CA GLY A 144 8.18 -1.10 18.42
C GLY A 144 8.64 0.26 17.87
N PRO A 145 7.69 1.18 17.61
CA PRO A 145 7.99 2.53 17.22
C PRO A 145 8.40 3.39 18.42
N THR A 146 9.32 4.32 18.22
CA THR A 146 9.66 5.32 19.22
C THR A 146 8.55 6.35 19.39
N GLU A 147 8.50 7.04 20.53
CA GLU A 147 7.51 8.11 20.76
C GLU A 147 7.70 9.30 19.78
N GLU A 148 8.93 9.55 19.35
CA GLU A 148 9.22 10.56 18.33
C GLU A 148 8.65 10.16 16.96
N GLU A 149 8.81 8.92 16.54
CA GLU A 149 8.21 8.37 15.31
C GLU A 149 6.68 8.46 15.37
N MET A 150 6.09 8.06 16.48
CA MET A 150 4.64 8.13 16.68
C MET A 150 4.10 9.56 16.65
N THR A 151 4.78 10.50 17.26
CA THR A 151 4.40 11.93 17.24
C THR A 151 4.44 12.48 15.84
N ARG A 152 5.50 12.18 15.09
CA ARG A 152 5.69 12.57 13.69
C ARG A 152 4.61 12.00 12.78
N VAL A 153 4.33 10.70 12.89
CA VAL A 153 3.30 10.02 12.06
C VAL A 153 1.89 10.52 12.39
N ARG A 154 1.56 10.73 13.67
CA ARG A 154 0.28 11.35 14.04
C ARG A 154 0.08 12.70 13.36
N GLY A 155 1.12 13.55 13.34
CA GLY A 155 1.11 14.83 12.64
C GLY A 155 0.92 14.67 11.13
N GLN A 156 1.63 13.75 10.51
CA GLN A 156 1.56 13.45 9.08
C GLN A 156 0.17 12.92 8.67
N VAL A 157 -0.39 11.98 9.41
CA VAL A 157 -1.73 11.43 9.14
C VAL A 157 -2.80 12.50 9.29
N ARG A 158 -2.75 13.31 10.37
CA ARG A 158 -3.70 14.43 10.55
C ARG A 158 -3.62 15.42 9.39
N GLY A 159 -2.41 15.85 9.04
CA GLY A 159 -2.18 16.76 7.91
C GLY A 159 -2.69 16.18 6.60
N GLY A 160 -2.40 14.92 6.31
CA GLY A 160 -2.87 14.23 5.12
C GLY A 160 -4.39 14.13 5.02
N VAL A 161 -5.07 13.86 6.14
CA VAL A 161 -6.54 13.85 6.18
C VAL A 161 -7.12 15.24 5.92
N VAL A 162 -6.60 16.29 6.56
CA VAL A 162 -7.08 17.66 6.39
C VAL A 162 -6.89 18.13 4.95
N LEU A 163 -5.68 18.00 4.42
CA LEU A 163 -5.37 18.38 3.05
C LEU A 163 -6.17 17.57 2.02
N GLY A 164 -6.37 16.27 2.27
CA GLY A 164 -7.19 15.42 1.42
C GLY A 164 -8.69 15.80 1.40
N LEU A 165 -9.17 16.52 2.43
CA LEU A 165 -10.54 17.02 2.45
C LEU A 165 -10.74 18.31 1.62
N GLU A 166 -9.69 19.03 1.30
CA GLU A 166 -9.73 20.23 0.46
C GLU A 166 -9.84 19.87 -1.01
N ASP A 167 -9.32 18.72 -1.43
CA ASP A 167 -9.37 18.25 -2.81
C ASP A 167 -10.64 17.44 -3.09
N ASN A 168 -11.40 17.87 -4.11
CA ASN A 168 -12.67 17.23 -4.48
C ASN A 168 -12.50 15.80 -4.96
N TRP A 169 -11.40 15.47 -5.66
CA TRP A 169 -11.10 14.12 -6.12
C TRP A 169 -10.85 13.19 -4.92
N SER A 170 -10.01 13.61 -4.01
CA SER A 170 -9.68 12.85 -2.78
C SER A 170 -10.92 12.62 -1.92
N ARG A 171 -11.81 13.62 -1.79
CA ARG A 171 -13.10 13.47 -1.09
C ARG A 171 -14.00 12.45 -1.76
N MET A 172 -14.17 12.57 -3.08
CA MET A 172 -14.98 11.63 -3.87
C MET A 172 -14.45 10.20 -3.74
N MET A 173 -13.15 10.01 -3.94
CA MET A 173 -12.51 8.69 -3.84
C MET A 173 -12.63 8.09 -2.44
N ARG A 174 -12.50 8.90 -1.40
CA ARG A 174 -12.66 8.45 -0.01
C ARG A 174 -14.09 7.96 0.25
N LEU A 175 -15.09 8.76 -0.14
CA LEU A 175 -16.51 8.40 0.04
C LEU A 175 -16.88 7.16 -0.76
N GLY A 176 -16.54 7.14 -2.05
CA GLY A 176 -16.84 6.00 -2.93
C GLY A 176 -16.13 4.72 -2.49
N ARG A 177 -14.87 4.81 -2.07
CA ARG A 177 -14.15 3.65 -1.55
C ARG A 177 -14.75 3.14 -0.24
N SER A 178 -15.10 4.04 0.68
CA SER A 178 -15.74 3.65 1.95
C SER A 178 -17.06 2.94 1.73
N GLU A 179 -17.86 3.39 0.79
CA GLU A 179 -19.13 2.75 0.41
C GLU A 179 -18.91 1.35 -0.17
N ILE A 180 -17.95 1.20 -1.09
CA ILE A 180 -17.68 -0.09 -1.75
C ILE A 180 -17.11 -1.13 -0.78
N ILE A 181 -16.26 -0.72 0.18
CA ILE A 181 -15.65 -1.65 1.13
C ILE A 181 -16.45 -1.79 2.43
N GLY A 182 -17.53 -1.03 2.62
CA GLY A 182 -18.38 -1.10 3.83
C GLY A 182 -17.71 -0.50 5.07
N ARG A 183 -16.98 0.60 4.93
CA ARG A 183 -16.28 1.30 6.03
C ARG A 183 -16.70 2.75 6.15
#